data_2bf2ad91027a28210971809f3a671227
#
_entry.id   2bf2ad91027a28210971809f3a671227
#
_cell.length_a   1.000
_cell.length_b   1.000
_cell.length_c   1.000
_cell.angle_alpha   90.00
_cell.angle_beta   90.00
_cell.angle_gamma   90.00
#
_symmetry.space_group_name_H-M   'P 1'
#
loop_
_entity.id
_entity.type
_entity.pdbx_description
1 polymer ?
#
loop_
_entity_poly.entity_id
_entity_poly.type
_entity_poly.pdbx_seq_one_letter_code
_entity_poly.pdbx_strand_id
1 'polypeptide(L)'
;MIKFKLNGKDVELNLDPSSRLLDVLRNYFNLTGPKEGCGEGECGACAVLLDGHIVHSCCLPLANIAEKEIVTIEGFSKTKRYQALASAMLEEGGSQCGICTPGMMIAAESLLNQNPKPSDEEIRIGISGNLCRCTGYNMIVKAIQTAAKKGDGLW
;
A
#
# COMPACT_ATOMS: atom_id res chain seq x y z
N MET A 1 10.03 9.60 -22.69
CA MET A 1 9.91 8.18 -22.36
C MET A 1 10.29 7.97 -20.90
N ILE A 2 9.40 7.39 -20.09
CA ILE A 2 9.59 7.21 -18.65
C ILE A 2 9.83 5.73 -18.39
N LYS A 3 11.00 5.40 -17.81
CA LYS A 3 11.39 4.04 -17.45
C LYS A 3 11.29 3.86 -15.95
N PHE A 4 10.69 2.76 -15.50
CA PHE A 4 10.57 2.44 -14.08
C PHE A 4 10.32 0.95 -13.91
N LYS A 5 10.35 0.45 -12.67
CA LYS A 5 9.99 -0.92 -12.37
C LYS A 5 8.59 -0.96 -11.74
N LEU A 6 7.72 -1.83 -12.26
CA LEU A 6 6.36 -2.03 -11.75
C LEU A 6 6.16 -3.48 -11.34
N ASN A 7 5.97 -3.71 -10.04
CA ASN A 7 5.77 -5.06 -9.48
C ASN A 7 6.87 -6.04 -9.93
N GLY A 8 8.14 -5.58 -9.91
CA GLY A 8 9.31 -6.36 -10.28
C GLY A 8 9.59 -6.48 -11.79
N LYS A 9 8.79 -5.83 -12.65
CA LYS A 9 8.97 -5.85 -14.11
C LYS A 9 9.40 -4.47 -14.61
N ASP A 10 10.37 -4.44 -15.51
CA ASP A 10 10.79 -3.21 -16.17
C ASP A 10 9.70 -2.75 -17.14
N VAL A 11 9.38 -1.47 -17.07
CA VAL A 11 8.33 -0.80 -17.84
C VAL A 11 8.88 0.46 -18.48
N GLU A 12 8.47 0.70 -19.71
CA GLU A 12 8.80 1.91 -20.47
C GLU A 12 7.50 2.51 -21.04
N LEU A 13 7.21 3.77 -20.69
CA LEU A 13 5.98 4.46 -21.09
C LEU A 13 6.29 5.73 -21.87
N ASN A 14 5.47 5.95 -22.89
CA ASN A 14 5.42 7.22 -23.62
C ASN A 14 4.06 7.90 -23.37
N LEU A 15 3.88 8.35 -22.14
CA LEU A 15 2.69 9.08 -21.70
C LEU A 15 3.09 10.46 -21.19
N ASP A 16 2.10 11.34 -21.01
CA ASP A 16 2.33 12.66 -20.43
C ASP A 16 2.96 12.53 -19.03
N PRO A 17 4.15 13.12 -18.81
CA PRO A 17 4.84 13.07 -17.51
C PRO A 17 4.04 13.64 -16.33
N SER A 18 3.06 14.51 -16.61
CA SER A 18 2.16 15.08 -15.60
C SER A 18 0.99 14.17 -15.21
N SER A 19 0.77 13.06 -15.94
CA SER A 19 -0.30 12.11 -15.63
C SER A 19 -0.17 11.57 -14.22
N ARG A 20 -1.30 11.46 -13.50
CA ARG A 20 -1.32 10.86 -12.16
C ARG A 20 -1.00 9.37 -12.25
N LEU A 21 -0.11 8.90 -11.38
CA LEU A 21 0.23 7.48 -11.32
C LEU A 21 -1.00 6.59 -11.09
N LEU A 22 -1.94 7.01 -10.24
CA LEU A 22 -3.18 6.25 -9.99
C LEU A 22 -3.95 5.96 -11.27
N ASP A 23 -4.13 6.96 -12.13
CA ASP A 23 -4.87 6.79 -13.39
C ASP A 23 -4.15 5.83 -14.35
N VAL A 24 -2.83 5.93 -14.40
CA VAL A 24 -2.01 5.04 -15.24
C VAL A 24 -2.05 3.61 -14.72
N LEU A 25 -1.94 3.40 -13.40
CA LEU A 25 -2.05 2.06 -12.80
C LEU A 25 -3.41 1.42 -13.12
N ARG A 26 -4.49 2.16 -12.93
CA ARG A 26 -5.85 1.64 -13.08
C ARG A 26 -6.28 1.48 -14.55
N ASN A 27 -6.03 2.49 -15.39
CA ASN A 27 -6.61 2.56 -16.73
C ASN A 27 -5.67 2.00 -17.82
N TYR A 28 -4.35 2.11 -17.61
CA TYR A 28 -3.37 1.60 -18.59
C TYR A 28 -2.92 0.18 -18.25
N PHE A 29 -2.60 -0.08 -16.97
CA PHE A 29 -2.13 -1.41 -16.53
C PHE A 29 -3.25 -2.31 -15.97
N ASN A 30 -4.48 -1.82 -15.84
CA ASN A 30 -5.61 -2.54 -15.23
C ASN A 30 -5.32 -3.03 -13.80
N LEU A 31 -4.44 -2.34 -13.07
CA LEU A 31 -4.14 -2.58 -11.66
C LEU A 31 -5.14 -1.79 -10.80
N THR A 32 -6.28 -2.39 -10.51
CA THR A 32 -7.40 -1.73 -9.84
C THR A 32 -7.38 -1.82 -8.32
N GLY A 33 -6.39 -2.47 -7.74
CA GLY A 33 -6.18 -2.55 -6.29
C GLY A 33 -6.05 -1.19 -5.62
N PRO A 34 -5.17 -0.26 -6.09
CA PRO A 34 -5.20 1.12 -5.65
C PRO A 34 -6.52 1.79 -6.02
N LYS A 35 -7.20 2.40 -5.04
CA LYS A 35 -8.53 3.00 -5.19
C LYS A 35 -8.46 4.52 -5.14
N GLU A 36 -9.38 5.22 -5.82
CA GLU A 36 -9.56 6.65 -5.63
C GLU A 36 -10.66 6.89 -4.58
N GLY A 37 -10.28 7.46 -3.44
CA GLY A 37 -11.22 7.96 -2.45
C GLY A 37 -11.34 9.48 -2.52
N CYS A 38 -10.29 10.19 -2.11
CA CYS A 38 -10.30 11.67 -2.08
C CYS A 38 -9.70 12.33 -3.34
N GLY A 39 -8.72 11.70 -4.00
CA GLY A 39 -7.99 12.27 -5.12
C GLY A 39 -7.00 13.40 -4.75
N GLU A 40 -6.77 13.64 -3.46
CA GLU A 40 -5.99 14.77 -2.92
C GLU A 40 -4.99 14.40 -1.83
N GLY A 41 -4.66 13.09 -1.71
CA GLY A 41 -3.60 12.63 -0.82
C GLY A 41 -3.98 12.46 0.65
N GLU A 42 -5.28 12.48 1.01
CA GLU A 42 -5.73 12.47 2.40
C GLU A 42 -6.16 11.07 2.88
N CYS A 43 -6.83 10.27 2.04
CA CYS A 43 -7.51 9.05 2.51
C CYS A 43 -6.64 7.78 2.46
N GLY A 44 -5.57 7.76 1.68
CA GLY A 44 -4.67 6.62 1.55
C GLY A 44 -5.19 5.41 0.77
N ALA A 45 -6.41 5.46 0.21
CA ALA A 45 -6.97 4.35 -0.58
C ALA A 45 -6.16 4.04 -1.84
N CYS A 46 -5.40 5.00 -2.34
CA CYS A 46 -4.54 4.91 -3.51
C CYS A 46 -3.08 4.53 -3.19
N ALA A 47 -2.77 4.17 -1.94
CA ALA A 47 -1.40 3.92 -1.50
C ALA A 47 -0.70 2.83 -2.33
N VAL A 48 0.55 3.10 -2.68
CA VAL A 48 1.50 2.17 -3.28
C VAL A 48 2.86 2.34 -2.61
N LEU A 49 3.80 1.44 -2.85
CA LEU A 49 5.18 1.62 -2.42
C LEU A 49 6.00 2.21 -3.57
N LEU A 50 6.76 3.24 -3.27
CA LEU A 50 7.80 3.83 -4.12
C LEU A 50 9.15 3.57 -3.44
N ASP A 51 9.98 2.73 -4.04
CA ASP A 51 11.26 2.30 -3.46
C ASP A 51 11.11 1.81 -2.00
N GLY A 52 10.03 1.07 -1.72
CA GLY A 52 9.73 0.50 -0.40
C GLY A 52 9.01 1.44 0.58
N HIS A 53 8.78 2.70 0.23
CA HIS A 53 8.09 3.69 1.06
C HIS A 53 6.69 3.98 0.56
N ILE A 54 5.74 4.12 1.48
CA ILE A 54 4.35 4.45 1.13
C ILE A 54 4.23 5.84 0.50
N VAL A 55 3.50 5.90 -0.61
CA VAL A 55 3.12 7.16 -1.28
C VAL A 55 1.67 7.10 -1.76
N HIS A 56 1.05 8.26 -1.93
CA HIS A 56 -0.31 8.38 -2.46
C HIS A 56 -0.27 8.57 -3.98
N SER A 57 -0.63 7.54 -4.73
CA SER A 57 -0.53 7.55 -6.20
C SER A 57 -1.45 8.57 -6.89
N CYS A 58 -2.50 9.05 -6.22
CA CYS A 58 -3.38 10.09 -6.75
C CYS A 58 -2.71 11.46 -6.88
N CYS A 59 -1.64 11.71 -6.09
CA CYS A 59 -0.89 12.97 -6.09
C CYS A 59 0.53 12.83 -6.69
N LEU A 60 0.86 11.66 -7.23
CA LEU A 60 2.20 11.39 -7.76
C LEU A 60 2.19 11.41 -9.29
N PRO A 61 2.85 12.42 -9.92
CA PRO A 61 2.99 12.45 -11.38
C PRO A 61 4.02 11.43 -11.87
N LEU A 62 3.84 10.93 -13.10
CA LEU A 62 4.73 9.96 -13.73
C LEU A 62 6.19 10.43 -13.80
N ALA A 63 6.43 11.73 -13.94
CA ALA A 63 7.78 12.27 -13.96
C ALA A 63 8.59 11.91 -12.71
N ASN A 64 7.92 11.74 -11.56
CA ASN A 64 8.58 11.49 -10.28
C ASN A 64 8.92 10.02 -10.02
N ILE A 65 8.50 9.10 -10.91
CA ILE A 65 8.77 7.66 -10.76
C ILE A 65 9.85 7.14 -11.71
N ALA A 66 10.46 8.02 -12.51
CA ALA A 66 11.54 7.63 -13.43
C ALA A 66 12.69 6.95 -12.64
N GLU A 67 13.16 5.81 -13.17
CA GLU A 67 14.23 4.97 -12.60
C GLU A 67 13.94 4.41 -11.19
N LYS A 68 12.67 4.41 -10.76
CA LYS A 68 12.23 3.94 -9.44
C LYS A 68 11.40 2.66 -9.53
N GLU A 69 11.19 2.03 -8.38
CA GLU A 69 10.33 0.85 -8.27
C GLU A 69 8.99 1.19 -7.62
N ILE A 70 7.92 0.82 -8.31
CA ILE A 70 6.54 0.88 -7.81
C ILE A 70 6.06 -0.52 -7.49
N VAL A 71 5.55 -0.71 -6.28
CA VAL A 71 4.85 -1.94 -5.88
C VAL A 71 3.42 -1.59 -5.50
N THR A 72 2.47 -2.17 -6.22
CA THR A 72 1.05 -2.08 -5.90
C THR A 72 0.62 -3.27 -5.03
N ILE A 73 -0.62 -3.24 -4.53
CA ILE A 73 -1.16 -4.36 -3.76
C ILE A 73 -1.14 -5.67 -4.57
N GLU A 74 -1.31 -5.61 -5.88
CA GLU A 74 -1.24 -6.80 -6.76
C GLU A 74 0.17 -7.43 -6.79
N GLY A 75 1.21 -6.60 -6.75
CA GLY A 75 2.58 -7.08 -6.63
C GLY A 75 2.89 -7.61 -5.23
N PHE A 76 2.50 -6.86 -4.21
CA PHE A 76 2.69 -7.23 -2.82
C PHE A 76 1.94 -8.52 -2.45
N SER A 77 0.74 -8.75 -3.01
CA SER A 77 -0.08 -9.94 -2.75
C SER A 77 0.60 -11.29 -3.06
N LYS A 78 1.67 -11.27 -3.84
CA LYS A 78 2.44 -12.47 -4.19
C LYS A 78 3.50 -12.84 -3.16
N THR A 79 3.66 -12.06 -2.09
CA THR A 79 4.70 -12.25 -1.08
C THR A 79 4.18 -13.02 0.14
N LYS A 80 5.09 -13.66 0.88
CA LYS A 80 4.78 -14.29 2.17
C LYS A 80 4.38 -13.26 3.22
N ARG A 81 4.94 -12.05 3.16
CA ARG A 81 4.59 -10.93 4.05
C ARG A 81 3.12 -10.53 3.88
N TYR A 82 2.65 -10.43 2.64
CA TYR A 82 1.23 -10.21 2.38
C TYR A 82 0.35 -11.30 2.99
N GLN A 83 0.72 -12.58 2.83
CA GLN A 83 -0.04 -13.69 3.37
C GLN A 83 -0.16 -13.62 4.90
N ALA A 84 0.92 -13.26 5.58
CA ALA A 84 0.91 -13.06 7.04
C ALA A 84 -0.03 -11.91 7.44
N LEU A 85 0.05 -10.77 6.76
CA LEU A 85 -0.85 -9.63 7.00
C LEU A 85 -2.30 -9.96 6.67
N ALA A 86 -2.57 -10.57 5.53
CA ALA A 86 -3.93 -10.94 5.11
C ALA A 86 -4.59 -11.93 6.09
N SER A 87 -3.84 -12.92 6.53
CA SER A 87 -4.30 -13.89 7.53
C SER A 87 -4.64 -13.21 8.86
N ALA A 88 -3.78 -12.29 9.32
CA ALA A 88 -4.01 -11.52 10.53
C ALA A 88 -5.21 -10.57 10.41
N MET A 89 -5.38 -9.92 9.25
CA MET A 89 -6.56 -9.08 8.96
C MET A 89 -7.86 -9.88 9.05
N LEU A 90 -7.85 -11.11 8.54
CA LEU A 90 -9.01 -12.01 8.62
C LEU A 90 -9.28 -12.45 10.05
N GLU A 91 -8.24 -12.88 10.77
CA GLU A 91 -8.33 -13.35 12.16
C GLU A 91 -8.87 -12.29 13.12
N GLU A 92 -8.39 -11.06 13.01
CA GLU A 92 -8.74 -9.95 13.90
C GLU A 92 -9.93 -9.11 13.41
N GLY A 93 -10.51 -9.45 12.25
CA GLY A 93 -11.63 -8.70 11.68
C GLY A 93 -11.26 -7.31 11.17
N GLY A 94 -10.01 -7.11 10.75
CA GLY A 94 -9.48 -5.83 10.27
C GLY A 94 -10.00 -5.39 8.90
N SER A 95 -10.74 -6.24 8.19
CA SER A 95 -11.34 -5.91 6.89
C SER A 95 -12.86 -6.12 6.96
N GLN A 96 -13.64 -5.09 6.58
CA GLN A 96 -15.12 -5.15 6.51
C GLN A 96 -15.57 -4.91 5.06
N CYS A 97 -15.81 -3.65 4.64
CA CYS A 97 -16.21 -3.39 3.24
C CYS A 97 -15.08 -3.62 2.22
N GLY A 98 -13.83 -3.61 2.67
CA GLY A 98 -12.65 -3.92 1.86
C GLY A 98 -12.07 -2.77 1.04
N ILE A 99 -12.69 -1.59 1.00
CA ILE A 99 -12.20 -0.46 0.18
C ILE A 99 -10.89 0.11 0.69
N CYS A 100 -10.74 0.26 2.00
CA CYS A 100 -9.49 0.76 2.60
C CYS A 100 -8.40 -0.32 2.68
N THR A 101 -8.75 -1.59 2.55
CA THR A 101 -7.86 -2.72 2.84
C THR A 101 -6.59 -2.72 2.00
N PRO A 102 -6.61 -2.52 0.67
CA PRO A 102 -5.37 -2.47 -0.10
C PRO A 102 -4.39 -1.40 0.39
N GLY A 103 -4.88 -0.19 0.65
CA GLY A 103 -4.05 0.90 1.17
C GLY A 103 -3.52 0.62 2.58
N MET A 104 -4.35 0.05 3.46
CA MET A 104 -3.93 -0.36 4.81
C MET A 104 -2.85 -1.44 4.78
N MET A 105 -2.95 -2.40 3.87
CA MET A 105 -1.94 -3.45 3.68
C MET A 105 -0.60 -2.86 3.22
N ILE A 106 -0.62 -1.89 2.32
CA ILE A 106 0.57 -1.16 1.87
C ILE A 106 1.18 -0.33 3.01
N ALA A 107 0.34 0.34 3.81
CA ALA A 107 0.79 1.09 4.98
C ALA A 107 1.46 0.17 6.03
N ALA A 108 0.85 -0.98 6.31
CA ALA A 108 1.41 -1.98 7.20
C ALA A 108 2.76 -2.52 6.70
N GLU A 109 2.87 -2.82 5.41
CA GLU A 109 4.13 -3.27 4.80
C GLU A 109 5.22 -2.21 4.93
N SER A 110 4.91 -0.96 4.62
CA SER A 110 5.87 0.16 4.75
C SER A 110 6.35 0.33 6.19
N LEU A 111 5.45 0.23 7.16
CA LEU A 111 5.78 0.31 8.58
C LEU A 111 6.68 -0.86 9.03
N LEU A 112 6.26 -2.10 8.73
CA LEU A 112 6.96 -3.30 9.19
C LEU A 112 8.34 -3.46 8.55
N ASN A 113 8.54 -2.98 7.33
CA ASN A 113 9.85 -2.91 6.70
C ASN A 113 10.82 -1.97 7.45
N GLN A 114 10.30 -0.93 8.08
CA GLN A 114 11.10 0.04 8.84
C GLN A 114 11.26 -0.38 10.31
N ASN A 115 10.19 -0.95 10.89
CA ASN A 115 10.13 -1.40 12.27
C ASN A 115 9.37 -2.74 12.36
N PRO A 116 10.07 -3.88 12.38
CA PRO A 116 9.44 -5.21 12.42
C PRO A 116 8.65 -5.52 13.71
N LYS A 117 8.86 -4.76 14.76
CA LYS A 117 8.23 -4.97 16.09
C LYS A 117 7.64 -3.66 16.61
N PRO A 118 6.65 -3.08 15.91
CA PRO A 118 6.10 -1.78 16.29
C PRO A 118 5.22 -1.89 17.54
N SER A 119 5.26 -0.86 18.36
CA SER A 119 4.29 -0.64 19.44
C SER A 119 2.91 -0.27 18.89
N ASP A 120 1.87 -0.31 19.74
CA ASP A 120 0.52 0.14 19.36
C ASP A 120 0.51 1.57 18.81
N GLU A 121 1.21 2.48 19.49
CA GLU A 121 1.33 3.88 19.08
C GLU A 121 2.03 4.03 17.72
N GLU A 122 3.13 3.33 17.50
CA GLU A 122 3.86 3.35 16.23
C GLU A 122 3.01 2.82 15.07
N ILE A 123 2.16 1.80 15.32
CA ILE A 123 1.22 1.29 14.32
C ILE A 123 0.19 2.36 14.00
N ARG A 124 -0.41 3.00 15.01
CA ARG A 124 -1.40 4.07 14.79
C ARG A 124 -0.82 5.24 14.00
N ILE A 125 0.41 5.63 14.28
CA ILE A 125 1.14 6.64 13.51
C ILE A 125 1.38 6.13 12.07
N GLY A 126 1.86 4.90 11.92
CA GLY A 126 2.18 4.31 10.61
C GLY A 126 0.98 4.20 9.66
N ILE A 127 -0.23 4.02 10.18
CA ILE A 127 -1.47 3.97 9.37
C ILE A 127 -2.27 5.26 9.38
N SER A 128 -1.77 6.33 9.99
CA SER A 128 -2.51 7.59 10.16
C SER A 128 -2.89 8.29 8.86
N GLY A 129 -2.16 8.01 7.78
CA GLY A 129 -2.48 8.49 6.42
C GLY A 129 -3.52 7.65 5.68
N ASN A 130 -4.11 6.62 6.32
CA ASN A 130 -5.06 5.69 5.71
C ASN A 130 -6.37 5.70 6.50
N LEU A 131 -7.46 6.11 5.85
CA LEU A 131 -8.76 6.24 6.50
C LEU A 131 -9.61 4.98 6.31
N CYS A 132 -10.30 4.60 7.38
CA CYS A 132 -11.32 3.55 7.37
C CYS A 132 -12.57 4.02 8.10
N ARG A 133 -13.73 3.91 7.45
CA ARG A 133 -15.02 4.30 8.03
C ARG A 133 -15.70 3.18 8.81
N CYS A 134 -15.31 1.92 8.57
CA CYS A 134 -16.01 0.75 9.06
C CYS A 134 -15.50 0.22 10.39
N THR A 135 -14.17 0.10 10.55
CA THR A 135 -13.54 -0.72 11.61
C THR A 135 -13.27 0.02 12.92
N GLY A 136 -13.20 1.35 12.91
CA GLY A 136 -12.73 2.13 14.06
C GLY A 136 -11.24 1.90 14.39
N TYR A 137 -10.47 1.29 13.47
CA TYR A 137 -9.01 1.07 13.50
C TYR A 137 -8.49 0.02 14.48
N ASN A 138 -9.13 -0.23 15.62
CA ASN A 138 -8.58 -1.14 16.65
C ASN A 138 -8.30 -2.55 16.12
N MET A 139 -9.18 -3.10 15.29
CA MET A 139 -8.99 -4.41 14.68
C MET A 139 -7.83 -4.42 13.68
N ILE A 140 -7.63 -3.32 12.94
CA ILE A 140 -6.50 -3.16 12.02
C ILE A 140 -5.18 -3.09 12.79
N VAL A 141 -5.13 -2.31 13.86
CA VAL A 141 -3.94 -2.22 14.74
C VAL A 141 -3.59 -3.59 15.30
N LYS A 142 -4.58 -4.33 15.82
CA LYS A 142 -4.40 -5.70 16.29
C LYS A 142 -3.90 -6.64 15.20
N ALA A 143 -4.46 -6.55 14.00
CA ALA A 143 -4.03 -7.37 12.87
C ALA A 143 -2.56 -7.14 12.52
N ILE A 144 -2.10 -5.89 12.50
CA ILE A 144 -0.69 -5.57 12.24
C ILE A 144 0.21 -6.12 13.36
N GLN A 145 -0.20 -6.00 14.63
CA GLN A 145 0.54 -6.60 15.76
C GLN A 145 0.63 -8.12 15.65
N THR A 146 -0.50 -8.76 15.31
CA THR A 146 -0.56 -10.22 15.12
C THR A 146 0.33 -10.67 13.96
N ALA A 147 0.30 -9.95 12.83
CA ALA A 147 1.16 -10.23 11.70
C ALA A 147 2.64 -10.09 12.04
N ALA A 148 3.02 -9.03 12.76
CA ALA A 148 4.40 -8.80 13.19
C ALA A 148 4.91 -9.93 14.10
N LYS A 149 4.07 -10.42 15.01
CA LYS A 149 4.42 -11.53 15.91
C LYS A 149 4.54 -12.88 15.19
N LYS A 150 3.55 -13.22 14.35
CA LYS A 150 3.50 -14.50 13.63
C LYS A 150 4.48 -14.54 12.46
N GLY A 151 4.79 -13.40 11.88
CA GLY A 151 5.72 -13.25 10.77
C GLY A 151 7.14 -12.89 11.22
N ASP A 152 7.56 -13.25 12.42
CA ASP A 152 8.92 -12.97 12.90
C ASP A 152 9.97 -13.49 11.92
N GLY A 153 10.86 -12.61 11.48
CA GLY A 153 11.87 -12.89 10.45
C GLY A 153 11.43 -12.67 9.00
N LEU A 154 10.17 -12.26 8.74
CA LEU A 154 9.71 -11.87 7.40
C LEU A 154 10.05 -10.42 7.07
N TRP A 155 10.15 -9.55 8.06
CA TRP A 155 10.53 -8.15 7.97
C TRP A 155 11.85 -7.84 8.65
#